data_6161d6e51f24d83588b8d60da9595271
#
_entry.id   6161d6e51f24d83588b8d60da9595271
#
_cell.length_a   1.000
_cell.length_b   1.000
_cell.length_c   1.000
_cell.angle_alpha   90.00
_cell.angle_beta   90.00
_cell.angle_gamma   90.00
#
_symmetry.space_group_name_H-M   'P 1'
#
loop_
_entity.id
_entity.type
_entity.pdbx_description
1 polymer ?
#
loop_
_entity_poly.entity_id
_entity_poly.type
_entity_poly.pdbx_seq_one_letter_code
_entity_poly.pdbx_strand_id
1 'polypeptide(L)'
;MSRGPPDSGMFPSFEVVPAVDVQDGRVVQLVGGERGTGREYGDPTAAARRWVDAGAETLHLVDLDGAFEGDRANADALEAVVEAVDVDVQFGGGIRTAHDACRLLETGVDRVILGTAAVEDPAIVGAVGEDFPDSVVVSLDAKGGEVVVSGWTEGTGLDPAEAAARYETEGAAAILFTDVDVEGRMEGVRSDEVARVVEAVDIPVVASGGVSTLEDVRTLKETGAAAVVVGTALYEGAFTLAEANRV
;
A
#
# COMPACT_ATOMS: atom_id res chain seq x y z
N MET A 1 24.96 5.66 -10.45
CA MET A 1 24.61 4.30 -10.87
C MET A 1 23.40 3.95 -10.02
N SER A 2 22.18 3.89 -10.60
CA SER A 2 21.00 3.47 -9.87
C SER A 2 21.22 2.02 -9.43
N ARG A 3 21.06 1.73 -8.14
CA ARG A 3 20.92 0.34 -7.68
C ARG A 3 19.70 -0.23 -8.40
N GLY A 4 19.79 -1.44 -8.95
CA GLY A 4 18.62 -2.18 -9.40
C GLY A 4 17.72 -2.49 -8.20
N PRO A 5 16.44 -2.84 -8.42
CA PRO A 5 15.57 -3.24 -7.34
C PRO A 5 16.24 -4.36 -6.53
N PRO A 6 16.01 -4.39 -5.20
CA PRO A 6 16.53 -5.45 -4.36
C PRO A 6 16.05 -6.80 -4.90
N ASP A 7 16.93 -7.81 -4.87
CA ASP A 7 16.62 -9.19 -5.27
C ASP A 7 15.76 -9.84 -4.17
N SER A 8 14.58 -9.27 -3.93
CA SER A 8 13.61 -9.76 -2.96
C SER A 8 12.61 -10.64 -3.69
N GLY A 9 12.38 -11.85 -3.17
CA GLY A 9 11.36 -12.76 -3.73
C GLY A 9 9.94 -12.17 -3.75
N MET A 10 9.70 -11.03 -3.06
CA MET A 10 8.41 -10.36 -2.96
C MET A 10 7.99 -9.69 -4.28
N PHE A 11 8.90 -8.97 -4.91
CA PHE A 11 8.67 -8.32 -6.20
C PHE A 11 9.83 -8.66 -7.14
N PRO A 12 9.74 -9.77 -7.89
CA PRO A 12 10.83 -10.21 -8.78
C PRO A 12 11.06 -9.27 -9.97
N SER A 13 10.08 -8.43 -10.27
CA SER A 13 10.15 -7.33 -11.24
C SER A 13 9.28 -6.18 -10.77
N PHE A 14 9.46 -4.99 -11.34
CA PHE A 14 8.57 -3.86 -11.06
C PHE A 14 7.11 -4.22 -11.37
N GLU A 15 6.21 -3.97 -10.42
CA GLU A 15 4.81 -4.36 -10.48
C GLU A 15 3.86 -3.18 -10.29
N VAL A 16 2.74 -3.20 -11.00
CA VAL A 16 1.62 -2.27 -10.78
C VAL A 16 0.53 -3.00 -10.00
N VAL A 17 0.33 -2.58 -8.75
CA VAL A 17 -0.57 -3.20 -7.78
C VAL A 17 -1.88 -2.44 -7.72
N PRO A 18 -3.01 -3.01 -8.19
CA PRO A 18 -4.32 -2.35 -8.08
C PRO A 18 -4.78 -2.24 -6.62
N ALA A 19 -5.31 -1.06 -6.25
CA ALA A 19 -5.93 -0.84 -4.95
C ALA A 19 -7.41 -1.24 -4.95
N VAL A 20 -7.85 -1.87 -3.85
CA VAL A 20 -9.25 -2.18 -3.53
C VAL A 20 -9.50 -1.66 -2.12
N ASP A 21 -9.84 -0.38 -2.03
CA ASP A 21 -10.14 0.30 -0.77
C ASP A 21 -11.63 0.13 -0.47
N VAL A 22 -11.95 -0.37 0.72
CA VAL A 22 -13.33 -0.71 1.09
C VAL A 22 -13.82 0.19 2.21
N GLN A 23 -14.97 0.82 1.98
CA GLN A 23 -15.72 1.59 2.95
C GLN A 23 -17.19 1.19 2.88
N ASP A 24 -17.84 0.96 4.03
CA ASP A 24 -19.25 0.53 4.11
C ASP A 24 -19.58 -0.66 3.18
N GLY A 25 -18.65 -1.63 3.05
CA GLY A 25 -18.78 -2.80 2.19
C GLY A 25 -18.69 -2.52 0.68
N ARG A 26 -18.23 -1.36 0.26
CA ARG A 26 -18.09 -0.93 -1.13
C ARG A 26 -16.67 -0.50 -1.45
N VAL A 27 -16.25 -0.72 -2.68
CA VAL A 27 -15.00 -0.15 -3.17
C VAL A 27 -15.16 1.36 -3.35
N VAL A 28 -14.25 2.12 -2.74
CA VAL A 28 -14.25 3.58 -2.78
C VAL A 28 -12.84 4.08 -3.06
N GLN A 29 -12.71 5.09 -3.90
CA GLN A 29 -11.45 5.83 -4.05
C GLN A 29 -11.65 7.24 -3.50
N LEU A 30 -10.89 7.59 -2.44
CA LEU A 30 -10.96 8.89 -1.78
C LEU A 30 -10.05 9.91 -2.49
N VAL A 31 -10.33 11.19 -2.32
CA VAL A 31 -9.45 12.28 -2.76
C VAL A 31 -8.71 12.82 -1.53
N GLY A 32 -7.37 12.72 -1.54
CA GLY A 32 -6.54 13.13 -0.40
C GLY A 32 -6.88 12.42 0.91
N GLY A 33 -7.47 11.21 0.85
CA GLY A 33 -7.93 10.44 2.00
C GLY A 33 -9.09 11.07 2.79
N GLU A 34 -9.74 12.11 2.25
CA GLU A 34 -10.82 12.80 2.96
C GLU A 34 -12.12 12.01 2.89
N ARG A 35 -12.72 11.72 4.05
CA ARG A 35 -14.04 11.06 4.12
C ARG A 35 -15.10 11.87 3.38
N GLY A 36 -15.96 11.16 2.64
CA GLY A 36 -17.06 11.78 1.89
C GLY A 36 -16.67 12.40 0.56
N THR A 37 -15.39 12.34 0.17
CA THR A 37 -14.93 12.75 -1.17
C THR A 37 -14.92 11.58 -2.15
N GLY A 38 -15.14 10.36 -1.65
CA GLY A 38 -14.97 9.13 -2.38
C GLY A 38 -16.01 8.90 -3.45
N ARG A 39 -15.58 8.27 -4.56
CA ARG A 39 -16.44 7.71 -5.57
C ARG A 39 -16.51 6.19 -5.41
N GLU A 40 -17.72 5.64 -5.44
CA GLU A 40 -17.94 4.21 -5.33
C GLU A 40 -17.76 3.49 -6.67
N TYR A 41 -17.15 2.27 -6.60
CA TYR A 41 -16.88 1.43 -7.76
C TYR A 41 -17.46 0.02 -7.63
N GLY A 42 -18.33 -0.21 -6.65
CA GLY A 42 -19.16 -1.40 -6.53
C GLY A 42 -18.64 -2.43 -5.52
N ASP A 43 -18.84 -3.70 -5.85
CA ASP A 43 -18.53 -4.83 -4.97
C ASP A 43 -17.02 -5.13 -4.94
N PRO A 44 -16.41 -5.33 -3.73
CA PRO A 44 -14.97 -5.59 -3.58
C PRO A 44 -14.50 -6.86 -4.29
N THR A 45 -15.24 -7.96 -4.19
CA THR A 45 -14.88 -9.23 -4.83
C THR A 45 -14.93 -9.13 -6.35
N ALA A 46 -15.94 -8.43 -6.89
CA ALA A 46 -16.03 -8.19 -8.32
C ALA A 46 -14.89 -7.31 -8.84
N ALA A 47 -14.47 -6.30 -8.07
CA ALA A 47 -13.33 -5.45 -8.40
C ALA A 47 -12.01 -6.24 -8.38
N ALA A 48 -11.78 -7.04 -7.34
CA ALA A 48 -10.61 -7.88 -7.21
C ALA A 48 -10.47 -8.85 -8.40
N ARG A 49 -11.52 -9.59 -8.72
CA ARG A 49 -11.53 -10.50 -9.88
C ARG A 49 -11.25 -9.78 -11.19
N ARG A 50 -11.83 -8.59 -11.39
CA ARG A 50 -11.55 -7.77 -12.57
C ARG A 50 -10.07 -7.43 -12.71
N TRP A 51 -9.39 -7.13 -11.60
CA TRP A 51 -7.96 -6.82 -11.62
C TRP A 51 -7.10 -8.07 -11.86
N VAL A 52 -7.46 -9.20 -11.26
CA VAL A 52 -6.80 -10.49 -11.53
C VAL A 52 -6.97 -10.88 -13.00
N ASP A 53 -8.17 -10.78 -13.57
CA ASP A 53 -8.45 -11.02 -14.99
C ASP A 53 -7.67 -10.07 -15.90
N ALA A 54 -7.34 -8.86 -15.42
CA ALA A 54 -6.54 -7.87 -16.14
C ALA A 54 -5.02 -8.09 -15.99
N GLY A 55 -4.58 -9.07 -15.20
CA GLY A 55 -3.19 -9.47 -15.02
C GLY A 55 -2.51 -8.89 -13.79
N ALA A 56 -3.25 -8.62 -12.70
CA ALA A 56 -2.66 -8.34 -11.40
C ALA A 56 -2.00 -9.60 -10.83
N GLU A 57 -0.79 -9.47 -10.31
CA GLU A 57 -0.07 -10.51 -9.58
C GLU A 57 -0.19 -10.30 -8.07
N THR A 58 -0.40 -9.05 -7.64
CA THR A 58 -0.68 -8.63 -6.26
C THR A 58 -1.91 -7.72 -6.21
N LEU A 59 -2.69 -7.80 -5.13
CA LEU A 59 -3.76 -6.85 -4.81
C LEU A 59 -3.45 -6.10 -3.51
N HIS A 60 -3.72 -4.80 -3.50
CA HIS A 60 -3.66 -3.96 -2.32
C HIS A 60 -5.06 -3.76 -1.77
N LEU A 61 -5.38 -4.36 -0.61
CA LEU A 61 -6.67 -4.25 0.05
C LEU A 61 -6.58 -3.33 1.27
N VAL A 62 -7.52 -2.39 1.40
CA VAL A 62 -7.59 -1.51 2.56
C VAL A 62 -9.00 -1.50 3.16
N ASP A 63 -9.10 -1.74 4.47
CA ASP A 63 -10.28 -1.43 5.26
C ASP A 63 -10.23 0.04 5.70
N LEU A 64 -10.92 0.92 4.95
CA LEU A 64 -10.94 2.35 5.25
C LEU A 64 -11.65 2.65 6.58
N ASP A 65 -12.73 1.92 6.91
CA ASP A 65 -13.42 2.10 8.19
C ASP A 65 -12.52 1.67 9.34
N GLY A 66 -11.80 0.55 9.17
CA GLY A 66 -10.76 0.12 10.09
C GLY A 66 -9.63 1.13 10.26
N ALA A 67 -9.17 1.74 9.18
CA ALA A 67 -8.13 2.75 9.22
C ALA A 67 -8.55 4.01 9.99
N PHE A 68 -9.81 4.43 9.82
CA PHE A 68 -10.34 5.63 10.46
C PHE A 68 -10.86 5.42 11.88
N GLU A 69 -11.60 4.32 12.12
CA GLU A 69 -12.32 4.08 13.38
C GLU A 69 -11.68 3.00 14.24
N GLY A 70 -10.84 2.17 13.62
CA GLY A 70 -10.12 1.10 14.27
C GLY A 70 -10.89 -0.20 14.41
N ASP A 71 -12.17 -0.22 14.07
CA ASP A 71 -12.97 -1.43 13.98
C ASP A 71 -12.96 -1.93 12.55
N ARG A 72 -12.55 -3.18 12.32
CA ARG A 72 -12.52 -3.79 10.98
C ARG A 72 -13.94 -4.13 10.51
N ALA A 73 -14.70 -3.09 10.19
CA ALA A 73 -16.10 -3.20 9.80
C ALA A 73 -16.32 -3.96 8.47
N ASN A 74 -15.27 -3.99 7.62
CA ASN A 74 -15.32 -4.66 6.32
C ASN A 74 -14.64 -6.03 6.31
N ALA A 75 -14.34 -6.64 7.48
CA ALA A 75 -13.61 -7.90 7.58
C ALA A 75 -14.22 -9.01 6.70
N ASP A 76 -15.53 -9.23 6.77
CA ASP A 76 -16.24 -10.27 5.99
C ASP A 76 -16.09 -10.03 4.46
N ALA A 77 -16.17 -8.76 4.02
CA ALA A 77 -16.03 -8.41 2.61
C ALA A 77 -14.62 -8.63 2.09
N LEU A 78 -13.62 -8.36 2.93
CA LEU A 78 -12.20 -8.53 2.62
C LEU A 78 -11.78 -10.00 2.68
N GLU A 79 -12.28 -10.79 3.62
CA GLU A 79 -12.10 -12.24 3.66
C GLU A 79 -12.69 -12.88 2.39
N ALA A 80 -13.87 -12.44 1.94
CA ALA A 80 -14.46 -12.91 0.69
C ALA A 80 -13.63 -12.55 -0.56
N VAL A 81 -12.88 -11.45 -0.52
CA VAL A 81 -11.91 -11.12 -1.60
C VAL A 81 -10.75 -12.09 -1.58
N VAL A 82 -10.11 -12.32 -0.42
CA VAL A 82 -8.98 -13.25 -0.26
C VAL A 82 -9.37 -14.66 -0.74
N GLU A 83 -10.54 -15.15 -0.35
CA GLU A 83 -11.05 -16.47 -0.81
C GLU A 83 -11.34 -16.54 -2.32
N ALA A 84 -11.53 -15.40 -2.98
CA ALA A 84 -11.99 -15.34 -4.37
C ALA A 84 -10.87 -15.19 -5.41
N VAL A 85 -9.63 -15.00 -4.97
CA VAL A 85 -8.46 -14.74 -5.84
C VAL A 85 -7.30 -15.68 -5.51
N ASP A 86 -6.47 -15.98 -6.51
CA ASP A 86 -5.28 -16.83 -6.39
C ASP A 86 -3.99 -16.02 -6.64
N VAL A 87 -3.97 -14.75 -6.23
CA VAL A 87 -2.82 -13.85 -6.36
C VAL A 87 -2.44 -13.33 -4.97
N ASP A 88 -1.23 -12.80 -4.83
CA ASP A 88 -0.78 -12.23 -3.57
C ASP A 88 -1.70 -11.10 -3.09
N VAL A 89 -2.00 -11.07 -1.81
CA VAL A 89 -2.82 -10.03 -1.18
C VAL A 89 -2.04 -9.35 -0.08
N GLN A 90 -1.88 -8.04 -0.18
CA GLN A 90 -1.41 -7.19 0.92
C GLN A 90 -2.57 -6.41 1.51
N PHE A 91 -2.72 -6.48 2.84
CA PHE A 91 -3.89 -5.96 3.55
C PHE A 91 -3.51 -4.91 4.58
N GLY A 92 -4.20 -3.76 4.55
CA GLY A 92 -4.08 -2.68 5.53
C GLY A 92 -5.42 -2.17 6.07
N GLY A 93 -5.36 -1.34 7.09
CA GLY A 93 -6.52 -0.72 7.73
C GLY A 93 -6.96 -1.44 9.01
N GLY A 94 -6.92 -0.71 10.12
CA GLY A 94 -7.43 -1.17 11.42
C GLY A 94 -6.58 -2.22 12.15
N ILE A 95 -5.40 -2.57 11.67
CA ILE A 95 -4.48 -3.50 12.35
C ILE A 95 -3.78 -2.75 13.47
N ARG A 96 -4.02 -3.13 14.73
CA ARG A 96 -3.50 -2.41 15.90
C ARG A 96 -2.57 -3.24 16.78
N THR A 97 -2.63 -4.56 16.68
CA THR A 97 -1.83 -5.46 17.51
C THR A 97 -1.14 -6.53 16.65
N ALA A 98 -0.02 -7.07 17.15
CA ALA A 98 0.63 -8.22 16.52
C ALA A 98 -0.32 -9.42 16.41
N HIS A 99 -1.19 -9.63 17.40
CA HIS A 99 -2.20 -10.69 17.37
C HIS A 99 -3.19 -10.52 16.19
N ASP A 100 -3.66 -9.29 15.92
CA ASP A 100 -4.57 -9.02 14.80
C ASP A 100 -3.85 -9.25 13.45
N ALA A 101 -2.58 -8.83 13.35
CA ALA A 101 -1.75 -9.05 12.18
C ALA A 101 -1.55 -10.55 11.90
N CYS A 102 -1.13 -11.33 12.91
CA CYS A 102 -0.95 -12.78 12.79
C CYS A 102 -2.25 -13.48 12.39
N ARG A 103 -3.38 -13.10 12.99
CA ARG A 103 -4.69 -13.67 12.63
C ARG A 103 -5.06 -13.41 11.17
N LEU A 104 -4.76 -12.23 10.62
CA LEU A 104 -4.97 -11.94 9.21
C LEU A 104 -4.11 -12.83 8.31
N LEU A 105 -2.83 -12.97 8.64
CA LEU A 105 -1.92 -13.85 7.89
C LEU A 105 -2.38 -15.32 7.91
N GLU A 106 -2.95 -15.78 9.04
CA GLU A 106 -3.55 -17.12 9.15
C GLU A 106 -4.79 -17.32 8.23
N THR A 107 -5.47 -16.24 7.81
CA THR A 107 -6.62 -16.34 6.87
C THR A 107 -6.23 -16.42 5.40
N GLY A 108 -4.94 -16.34 5.08
CA GLY A 108 -4.44 -16.43 3.70
C GLY A 108 -4.09 -15.07 3.08
N VAL A 109 -4.03 -14.02 3.88
CA VAL A 109 -3.37 -12.75 3.48
C VAL A 109 -1.87 -12.99 3.45
N ASP A 110 -1.20 -12.59 2.38
CA ASP A 110 0.24 -12.82 2.21
C ASP A 110 1.06 -11.78 2.98
N ARG A 111 0.58 -10.54 3.05
CA ARG A 111 1.28 -9.43 3.71
C ARG A 111 0.30 -8.52 4.46
N VAL A 112 0.68 -8.12 5.66
CA VAL A 112 -0.04 -7.10 6.44
C VAL A 112 0.66 -5.75 6.32
N ILE A 113 -0.13 -4.68 6.24
CA ILE A 113 0.37 -3.32 6.15
C ILE A 113 0.12 -2.62 7.48
N LEU A 114 1.20 -2.24 8.16
CA LEU A 114 1.17 -1.56 9.45
C LEU A 114 1.57 -0.10 9.28
N GLY A 115 0.64 0.82 9.54
CA GLY A 115 0.89 2.26 9.57
C GLY A 115 0.98 2.78 11.01
N THR A 116 -0.10 3.35 11.52
CA THR A 116 -0.18 3.92 12.88
C THR A 116 0.36 2.99 13.96
N ALA A 117 0.01 1.69 13.91
CA ALA A 117 0.48 0.71 14.90
C ALA A 117 2.01 0.58 14.94
N ALA A 118 2.69 0.62 13.79
CA ALA A 118 4.15 0.57 13.73
C ALA A 118 4.80 1.86 14.24
N VAL A 119 4.13 3.01 14.08
CA VAL A 119 4.63 4.30 14.62
C VAL A 119 4.48 4.33 16.14
N GLU A 120 3.36 3.85 16.68
CA GLU A 120 3.08 3.82 18.12
C GLU A 120 3.94 2.77 18.85
N ASP A 121 4.10 1.58 18.27
CA ASP A 121 4.92 0.50 18.80
C ASP A 121 5.74 -0.18 17.69
N PRO A 122 6.95 0.28 17.39
CA PRO A 122 7.81 -0.30 16.35
C PRO A 122 8.15 -1.78 16.56
N ALA A 123 8.13 -2.26 17.80
CA ALA A 123 8.41 -3.67 18.10
C ALA A 123 7.36 -4.63 17.51
N ILE A 124 6.17 -4.13 17.13
CA ILE A 124 5.14 -4.92 16.45
C ILE A 124 5.65 -5.56 15.15
N VAL A 125 6.55 -4.86 14.43
CA VAL A 125 7.12 -5.33 13.15
C VAL A 125 7.89 -6.64 13.37
N GLY A 126 8.85 -6.63 14.30
CA GLY A 126 9.62 -7.84 14.64
C GLY A 126 8.76 -8.94 15.25
N ALA A 127 7.79 -8.57 16.12
CA ALA A 127 6.92 -9.54 16.77
C ALA A 127 6.04 -10.33 15.78
N VAL A 128 5.58 -9.71 14.68
CA VAL A 128 4.87 -10.41 13.61
C VAL A 128 5.84 -11.19 12.73
N GLY A 129 6.99 -10.60 12.39
CA GLY A 129 8.02 -11.22 11.55
C GLY A 129 8.65 -12.49 12.13
N GLU A 130 8.64 -12.68 13.46
CA GLU A 130 9.11 -13.92 14.11
C GLU A 130 8.28 -15.14 13.69
N ASP A 131 6.94 -15.00 13.60
CA ASP A 131 6.03 -16.09 13.24
C ASP A 131 5.76 -16.13 11.72
N PHE A 132 5.79 -14.98 11.05
CA PHE A 132 5.50 -14.79 9.63
C PHE A 132 6.61 -13.99 8.94
N PRO A 133 7.75 -14.61 8.62
CA PRO A 133 8.82 -13.93 7.90
C PRO A 133 8.36 -13.33 6.57
N ASP A 134 8.93 -12.19 6.18
CA ASP A 134 8.67 -11.48 4.91
C ASP A 134 7.21 -11.05 4.68
N SER A 135 6.38 -10.97 5.75
CA SER A 135 4.95 -10.65 5.65
C SER A 135 4.58 -9.24 6.12
N VAL A 136 5.51 -8.49 6.72
CA VAL A 136 5.19 -7.16 7.27
C VAL A 136 5.64 -6.06 6.34
N VAL A 137 4.69 -5.31 5.81
CA VAL A 137 4.92 -4.05 5.09
C VAL A 137 4.63 -2.89 6.02
N VAL A 138 5.55 -1.94 6.17
CA VAL A 138 5.29 -0.73 6.95
C VAL A 138 4.84 0.39 6.04
N SER A 139 3.66 0.97 6.29
CA SER A 139 3.16 2.16 5.59
C SER A 139 3.72 3.43 6.20
N LEU A 140 4.34 4.24 5.35
CA LEU A 140 4.81 5.59 5.65
C LEU A 140 4.04 6.56 4.76
N ASP A 141 2.95 7.08 5.29
CA ASP A 141 2.13 8.08 4.63
C ASP A 141 2.70 9.45 4.95
N ALA A 142 3.16 10.19 3.94
CA ALA A 142 3.85 11.47 4.12
C ALA A 142 3.01 12.64 3.64
N LYS A 143 2.92 13.68 4.48
CA LYS A 143 2.24 14.94 4.16
C LYS A 143 3.11 16.10 4.59
N GLY A 144 3.36 17.04 3.66
CA GLY A 144 4.22 18.19 3.95
C GLY A 144 5.66 17.84 4.34
N GLY A 145 6.15 16.64 3.96
CA GLY A 145 7.51 16.18 4.24
C GLY A 145 7.69 15.42 5.56
N GLU A 146 6.62 15.16 6.31
CA GLU A 146 6.65 14.34 7.53
C GLU A 146 5.68 13.17 7.45
N VAL A 147 6.00 12.08 8.17
CA VAL A 147 5.10 10.93 8.32
C VAL A 147 3.88 11.34 9.13
N VAL A 148 2.68 10.96 8.63
CA VAL A 148 1.40 11.20 9.29
C VAL A 148 0.73 9.87 9.67
N VAL A 149 -0.11 9.90 10.71
CA VAL A 149 -0.83 8.75 11.26
C VAL A 149 -2.31 9.06 11.48
N SER A 150 -3.07 8.11 12.03
CA SER A 150 -4.49 8.29 12.40
C SER A 150 -5.35 8.78 11.22
N GLY A 151 -5.25 8.09 10.06
CA GLY A 151 -5.96 8.49 8.85
C GLY A 151 -5.52 9.86 8.32
N TRP A 152 -4.20 10.14 8.41
CA TRP A 152 -3.53 11.34 7.88
C TRP A 152 -3.86 12.65 8.61
N THR A 153 -4.34 12.55 9.86
CA THR A 153 -4.78 13.72 10.66
C THR A 153 -3.72 14.21 11.63
N GLU A 154 -2.73 13.39 11.98
CA GLU A 154 -1.72 13.68 12.98
C GLU A 154 -0.31 13.57 12.39
N GLY A 155 0.47 14.66 12.44
CA GLY A 155 1.88 14.69 12.08
C GLY A 155 2.75 14.09 13.19
N THR A 156 3.79 13.36 12.81
CA THR A 156 4.71 12.72 13.76
C THR A 156 6.04 13.44 13.92
N GLY A 157 6.36 14.33 13.00
CA GLY A 157 7.66 15.00 12.89
C GLY A 157 8.78 14.06 12.38
N LEU A 158 8.46 12.82 11.97
CA LEU A 158 9.44 11.88 11.42
C LEU A 158 9.68 12.15 9.93
N ASP A 159 10.94 12.20 9.52
CA ASP A 159 11.31 12.17 8.10
C ASP A 159 11.03 10.78 7.52
N PRO A 160 10.36 10.66 6.34
CA PRO A 160 10.02 9.37 5.76
C PRO A 160 11.20 8.47 5.46
N ALA A 161 12.33 9.01 5.00
CA ALA A 161 13.53 8.21 4.69
C ALA A 161 14.22 7.70 5.97
N GLU A 162 14.27 8.52 7.02
CA GLU A 162 14.79 8.10 8.33
C GLU A 162 13.87 7.04 8.97
N ALA A 163 12.55 7.19 8.84
CA ALA A 163 11.58 6.22 9.30
C ALA A 163 11.72 4.88 8.55
N ALA A 164 11.87 4.91 7.22
CA ALA A 164 12.08 3.72 6.40
C ALA A 164 13.31 2.92 6.85
N ALA A 165 14.47 3.57 7.01
CA ALA A 165 15.70 2.94 7.49
C ALA A 165 15.56 2.33 8.90
N ARG A 166 14.78 2.99 9.76
CA ARG A 166 14.45 2.44 11.08
C ARG A 166 13.65 1.15 10.97
N TYR A 167 12.56 1.15 10.18
CA TYR A 167 11.70 -0.03 10.07
C TYR A 167 12.36 -1.19 9.34
N GLU A 168 13.27 -0.95 8.41
CA GLU A 168 14.15 -1.99 7.89
C GLU A 168 14.94 -2.67 9.01
N THR A 169 15.50 -1.89 9.95
CA THR A 169 16.22 -2.43 11.11
C THR A 169 15.30 -3.20 12.06
N GLU A 170 14.04 -2.82 12.19
CA GLU A 170 13.00 -3.52 12.97
C GLU A 170 12.48 -4.79 12.28
N GLY A 171 12.91 -5.08 11.04
CA GLY A 171 12.56 -6.30 10.31
C GLY A 171 11.38 -6.16 9.36
N ALA A 172 11.03 -4.95 8.91
CA ALA A 172 10.06 -4.79 7.84
C ALA A 172 10.54 -5.49 6.56
N ALA A 173 9.64 -6.19 5.88
CA ALA A 173 9.90 -6.87 4.62
C ALA A 173 9.85 -5.91 3.42
N ALA A 174 9.06 -4.85 3.53
CA ALA A 174 8.96 -3.77 2.54
C ALA A 174 8.44 -2.48 3.19
N ILE A 175 8.65 -1.35 2.50
CA ILE A 175 8.05 -0.06 2.83
C ILE A 175 6.98 0.26 1.78
N LEU A 176 5.77 0.62 2.22
CA LEU A 176 4.77 1.28 1.39
C LEU A 176 4.86 2.78 1.67
N PHE A 177 5.31 3.55 0.68
CA PHE A 177 5.41 5.00 0.79
C PHE A 177 4.27 5.67 0.03
N THR A 178 3.38 6.37 0.75
CA THR A 178 2.27 7.14 0.17
C THR A 178 2.53 8.63 0.26
N ASP A 179 2.57 9.30 -0.89
CA ASP A 179 2.59 10.75 -0.95
C ASP A 179 1.16 11.30 -0.85
N VAL A 180 0.76 11.68 0.37
CA VAL A 180 -0.59 12.16 0.70
C VAL A 180 -0.93 13.49 0.02
N ASP A 181 0.07 14.33 -0.26
CA ASP A 181 -0.15 15.64 -0.87
C ASP A 181 -0.70 15.54 -2.31
N VAL A 182 -0.44 14.41 -2.99
CA VAL A 182 -0.91 14.14 -4.37
C VAL A 182 -1.89 12.97 -4.46
N GLU A 183 -2.15 12.25 -3.34
CA GLU A 183 -3.01 11.07 -3.34
C GLU A 183 -4.43 11.36 -3.83
N GLY A 184 -4.95 10.49 -4.72
CA GLY A 184 -6.30 10.59 -5.29
C GLY A 184 -6.56 11.80 -6.18
N ARG A 185 -5.58 12.68 -6.38
CA ARG A 185 -5.74 13.94 -7.14
C ARG A 185 -5.48 13.78 -8.63
N MET A 186 -4.75 12.73 -9.04
CA MET A 186 -4.33 12.52 -10.42
C MET A 186 -3.55 13.72 -11.00
N GLU A 187 -2.71 14.34 -10.17
CA GLU A 187 -1.90 15.53 -10.55
C GLU A 187 -0.44 15.20 -10.87
N GLY A 188 -0.10 13.91 -10.92
CA GLY A 188 1.25 13.39 -11.14
C GLY A 188 1.96 13.05 -9.82
N VAL A 189 3.14 12.42 -9.95
CA VAL A 189 3.93 11.90 -8.82
C VAL A 189 5.08 12.84 -8.45
N ARG A 190 5.44 12.86 -7.18
CA ARG A 190 6.65 13.54 -6.68
C ARG A 190 7.78 12.52 -6.54
N SER A 191 8.40 12.20 -7.66
CA SER A 191 9.41 11.13 -7.74
C SER A 191 10.63 11.36 -6.85
N ASP A 192 10.98 12.61 -6.55
CA ASP A 192 12.12 12.94 -5.68
C ASP A 192 11.90 12.43 -4.25
N GLU A 193 10.66 12.49 -3.73
CA GLU A 193 10.32 11.99 -2.39
C GLU A 193 10.39 10.46 -2.36
N VAL A 194 9.90 9.78 -3.41
CA VAL A 194 10.01 8.32 -3.55
C VAL A 194 11.47 7.90 -3.63
N ALA A 195 12.28 8.60 -4.46
CA ALA A 195 13.70 8.30 -4.62
C ALA A 195 14.47 8.42 -3.29
N ARG A 196 14.16 9.42 -2.45
CA ARG A 196 14.77 9.57 -1.13
C ARG A 196 14.52 8.36 -0.22
N VAL A 197 13.30 7.82 -0.24
CA VAL A 197 12.95 6.63 0.55
C VAL A 197 13.64 5.39 -0.02
N VAL A 198 13.64 5.21 -1.34
CA VAL A 198 14.34 4.11 -2.03
C VAL A 198 15.85 4.11 -1.74
N GLU A 199 16.48 5.29 -1.73
CA GLU A 199 17.90 5.42 -1.44
C GLU A 199 18.27 5.12 0.02
N ALA A 200 17.30 5.21 0.94
CA ALA A 200 17.52 5.04 2.38
C ALA A 200 17.51 3.59 2.85
N VAL A 201 16.97 2.65 2.06
CA VAL A 201 16.79 1.24 2.46
C VAL A 201 17.27 0.27 1.38
N ASP A 202 17.57 -0.96 1.79
CA ASP A 202 17.90 -2.07 0.89
C ASP A 202 16.69 -3.03 0.66
N ILE A 203 15.58 -2.86 1.42
CA ILE A 203 14.32 -3.59 1.23
C ILE A 203 13.45 -2.93 0.15
N PRO A 204 12.47 -3.67 -0.44
CA PRO A 204 11.57 -3.12 -1.44
C PRO A 204 10.80 -1.90 -0.97
N VAL A 205 10.68 -0.90 -1.83
CA VAL A 205 9.78 0.24 -1.63
C VAL A 205 8.65 0.17 -2.64
N VAL A 206 7.42 0.15 -2.15
CA VAL A 206 6.19 0.25 -2.92
C VAL A 206 5.74 1.70 -2.88
N ALA A 207 5.67 2.36 -4.04
CA ALA A 207 5.20 3.74 -4.11
C ALA A 207 3.67 3.81 -4.19
N SER A 208 3.07 4.87 -3.63
CA SER A 208 1.64 5.17 -3.74
C SER A 208 1.41 6.67 -3.80
N GLY A 209 0.33 7.08 -4.44
CA GLY A 209 -0.07 8.49 -4.52
C GLY A 209 0.20 9.15 -5.87
N GLY A 210 -0.78 9.90 -6.36
CA GLY A 210 -0.65 10.84 -7.48
C GLY A 210 -0.60 10.25 -8.89
N VAL A 211 -0.49 8.95 -9.08
CA VAL A 211 -0.40 8.32 -10.40
C VAL A 211 -1.59 8.68 -11.27
N SER A 212 -1.33 9.23 -12.45
CA SER A 212 -2.35 9.69 -13.39
C SER A 212 -2.11 9.22 -14.84
N THR A 213 -0.86 8.90 -15.19
CA THR A 213 -0.44 8.51 -16.54
C THR A 213 0.53 7.33 -16.51
N LEU A 214 0.73 6.69 -17.68
CA LEU A 214 1.80 5.68 -17.85
C LEU A 214 3.21 6.27 -17.69
N GLU A 215 3.37 7.57 -17.90
CA GLU A 215 4.66 8.25 -17.68
C GLU A 215 4.98 8.34 -16.18
N ASP A 216 3.94 8.56 -15.33
CA ASP A 216 4.13 8.52 -13.88
C ASP A 216 4.59 7.12 -13.42
N VAL A 217 3.98 6.06 -13.96
CA VAL A 217 4.38 4.67 -13.68
C VAL A 217 5.85 4.44 -14.08
N ARG A 218 6.26 4.91 -15.27
CA ARG A 218 7.65 4.81 -15.75
C ARG A 218 8.61 5.58 -14.85
N THR A 219 8.23 6.80 -14.47
CA THR A 219 9.03 7.64 -13.59
C THR A 219 9.27 6.97 -12.24
N LEU A 220 8.24 6.39 -11.63
CA LEU A 220 8.36 5.66 -10.36
C LEU A 220 9.26 4.42 -10.49
N LYS A 221 9.13 3.66 -11.58
CA LYS A 221 10.05 2.54 -11.88
C LYS A 221 11.50 3.00 -11.96
N GLU A 222 11.76 4.15 -12.60
CA GLU A 222 13.10 4.72 -12.77
C GLU A 222 13.70 5.21 -11.44
N THR A 223 12.89 5.51 -10.41
CA THR A 223 13.40 5.80 -9.05
C THR A 223 14.00 4.57 -8.36
N GLY A 224 13.70 3.36 -8.85
CA GLY A 224 14.09 2.11 -8.21
C GLY A 224 13.01 1.55 -7.27
N ALA A 225 11.80 2.11 -7.26
CA ALA A 225 10.66 1.50 -6.58
C ALA A 225 10.44 0.07 -7.09
N ALA A 226 10.11 -0.85 -6.19
CA ALA A 226 9.85 -2.25 -6.53
C ALA A 226 8.44 -2.46 -7.11
N ALA A 227 7.49 -1.64 -6.67
CA ALA A 227 6.11 -1.66 -7.15
C ALA A 227 5.45 -0.28 -6.99
N VAL A 228 4.27 -0.14 -7.61
CA VAL A 228 3.42 1.04 -7.42
C VAL A 228 1.97 0.63 -7.19
N VAL A 229 1.35 1.15 -6.12
CA VAL A 229 -0.08 1.01 -5.89
C VAL A 229 -0.83 2.05 -6.72
N VAL A 230 -1.84 1.60 -7.47
CA VAL A 230 -2.65 2.46 -8.33
C VAL A 230 -4.14 2.21 -8.07
N GLY A 231 -4.83 3.26 -7.63
CA GLY A 231 -6.27 3.25 -7.41
C GLY A 231 -7.02 4.01 -8.50
N THR A 232 -7.31 5.29 -8.24
CA THR A 232 -8.17 6.16 -9.03
C THR A 232 -7.90 6.09 -10.54
N ALA A 233 -6.63 6.14 -10.98
CA ALA A 233 -6.28 6.14 -12.40
C ALA A 233 -6.77 4.87 -13.14
N LEU A 234 -6.71 3.70 -12.49
CA LEU A 234 -7.22 2.44 -13.05
C LEU A 234 -8.75 2.41 -13.06
N TYR A 235 -9.41 2.88 -11.99
CA TYR A 235 -10.87 2.91 -11.92
C TYR A 235 -11.50 3.90 -12.91
N GLU A 236 -10.87 5.06 -13.10
CA GLU A 236 -11.30 6.08 -14.06
C GLU A 236 -10.90 5.74 -15.52
N GLY A 237 -10.08 4.70 -15.72
CA GLY A 237 -9.66 4.26 -17.04
C GLY A 237 -8.68 5.20 -17.73
N ALA A 238 -7.84 5.91 -16.96
CA ALA A 238 -6.76 6.74 -17.51
C ALA A 238 -5.78 5.89 -18.34
N PHE A 239 -5.57 4.66 -17.92
CA PHE A 239 -4.87 3.60 -18.63
C PHE A 239 -5.35 2.23 -18.12
N THR A 240 -5.03 1.17 -18.81
CA THR A 240 -5.33 -0.20 -18.40
C THR A 240 -4.16 -0.79 -17.60
N LEU A 241 -4.45 -1.74 -16.69
CA LEU A 241 -3.40 -2.48 -15.97
C LEU A 241 -2.45 -3.19 -16.95
N ALA A 242 -3.00 -3.77 -18.02
CA ALA A 242 -2.20 -4.43 -19.05
C ALA A 242 -1.26 -3.48 -19.83
N GLU A 243 -1.57 -2.19 -19.93
CA GLU A 243 -0.67 -1.18 -20.48
C GLU A 243 0.40 -0.81 -19.46
N ALA A 244 0.02 -0.64 -18.20
CA ALA A 244 0.94 -0.30 -17.12
C ALA A 244 1.98 -1.41 -16.84
N ASN A 245 1.60 -2.68 -16.91
CA ASN A 245 2.50 -3.82 -16.76
C ASN A 245 3.53 -3.99 -17.91
N ARG A 246 3.39 -3.20 -18.99
CA ARG A 246 4.38 -3.20 -20.10
C ARG A 246 5.40 -2.06 -19.99
N VAL A 247 5.22 -1.15 -19.05
CA VAL A 247 6.17 -0.09 -18.77
C VAL A 247 7.42 -0.65 -18.11
#